data_2f282e09a0dd6f6a308f1d1ac589a160
#
_entry.id   2f282e09a0dd6f6a308f1d1ac589a160
#
_cell.length_a   1.000
_cell.length_b   1.000
_cell.length_c   1.000
_cell.angle_alpha   90.00
_cell.angle_beta   90.00
_cell.angle_gamma   90.00
#
_symmetry.space_group_name_H-M   'P 1'
#
loop_
_entity.id
_entity.type
_entity.pdbx_description
1 polymer ?
#
loop_
_entity_poly.entity_id
_entity_poly.type
_entity_poly.pdbx_seq_one_letter_code
_entity_poly.pdbx_strand_id
1 'polypeptide(L)'
;MNLNANDIVTFKLTTGEEIIARIKTIESDHYLIDQPISAVLGPQGLQLMPSLFSAKMEQTVRLNTGSWIMVAETREDIRNSYIQATTGIAPVTKQIITG
;
A
#
# COMPACT_ATOMS: atom_id res chain seq x y z
N MET A 1 -3.75 18.41 0.61
CA MET A 1 -2.97 17.31 1.25
C MET A 1 -1.56 17.33 0.74
N ASN A 2 -0.60 17.36 1.63
CA ASN A 2 0.82 17.32 1.26
C ASN A 2 1.35 15.91 1.43
N LEU A 3 1.87 15.35 0.35
CA LEU A 3 2.47 14.03 0.37
C LEU A 3 3.99 14.17 0.44
N ASN A 4 4.59 13.41 1.32
CA ASN A 4 6.03 13.46 1.56
C ASN A 4 6.63 12.08 1.53
N ALA A 5 7.96 12.04 1.32
CA ALA A 5 8.70 10.79 1.46
C ALA A 5 8.45 10.19 2.84
N ASN A 6 8.36 8.88 2.89
CA ASN A 6 8.10 8.06 4.08
C ASN A 6 6.65 8.02 4.53
N ASP A 7 5.76 8.80 3.91
CA ASP A 7 4.34 8.68 4.21
C ASP A 7 3.80 7.35 3.72
N ILE A 8 2.90 6.77 4.51
CA ILE A 8 2.18 5.55 4.13
C ILE A 8 0.80 5.99 3.65
N VAL A 9 0.53 5.72 2.38
CA VAL A 9 -0.68 6.22 1.72
C VAL A 9 -1.42 5.10 1.02
N THR A 10 -2.68 5.35 0.74
CA THR A 10 -3.53 4.43 -0.02
C THR A 10 -3.84 5.08 -1.35
N PHE A 11 -3.57 4.36 -2.43
CA PHE A 11 -3.89 4.77 -3.79
C PHE A 11 -5.09 3.97 -4.26
N LYS A 12 -6.06 4.68 -4.86
CA LYS A 12 -7.13 4.02 -5.59
C LYS A 12 -6.75 4.03 -7.06
N LEU A 13 -6.49 2.85 -7.60
CA LEU A 13 -6.06 2.73 -9.00
C LEU A 13 -7.24 2.90 -9.95
N THR A 14 -6.93 3.19 -11.21
CA THR A 14 -7.96 3.31 -12.25
C THR A 14 -8.74 2.02 -12.44
N THR A 15 -8.16 0.89 -12.04
CA THR A 15 -8.82 -0.41 -12.08
C THR A 15 -9.81 -0.62 -10.95
N GLY A 16 -9.83 0.27 -9.95
CA GLY A 16 -10.65 0.11 -8.75
C GLY A 16 -9.92 -0.55 -7.59
N GLU A 17 -8.74 -1.07 -7.83
CA GLU A 17 -7.93 -1.70 -6.80
C GLU A 17 -7.36 -0.63 -5.85
N GLU A 18 -7.25 -0.97 -4.56
CA GLU A 18 -6.57 -0.10 -3.60
C GLU A 18 -5.25 -0.71 -3.20
N ILE A 19 -4.20 0.10 -3.25
CA ILE A 19 -2.89 -0.34 -2.78
C ILE A 19 -2.38 0.61 -1.71
N ILE A 20 -1.65 0.05 -0.76
CA ILE A 20 -1.03 0.78 0.33
C ILE A 20 0.47 0.69 0.13
N ALA A 21 1.16 1.80 0.29
CA ALA A 21 2.61 1.80 0.13
C ALA A 21 3.23 2.97 0.88
N ARG A 22 4.51 2.81 1.19
CA ARG A 22 5.31 3.91 1.70
C ARG A 22 5.93 4.64 0.52
N ILE A 23 5.77 5.95 0.50
CA ILE A 23 6.36 6.78 -0.55
C ILE A 23 7.86 6.88 -0.31
N LYS A 24 8.64 6.58 -1.34
CA LYS A 24 10.09 6.76 -1.31
C LYS A 24 10.49 8.09 -1.92
N THR A 25 10.10 8.32 -3.16
CA THR A 25 10.31 9.60 -3.84
C THR A 25 9.09 9.97 -4.64
N ILE A 26 8.92 11.28 -4.84
CA ILE A 26 7.82 11.83 -5.63
C ILE A 26 8.42 12.53 -6.83
N GLU A 27 8.09 12.05 -8.02
CA GLU A 27 8.51 12.64 -9.28
C GLU A 27 7.27 13.14 -10.03
N SER A 28 7.49 13.85 -11.14
CA SER A 28 6.38 14.47 -11.84
C SER A 28 5.46 13.45 -12.53
N ASP A 29 6.00 12.33 -13.01
CA ASP A 29 5.22 11.35 -13.77
C ASP A 29 5.12 10.00 -13.08
N HIS A 30 5.77 9.85 -11.93
CA HIS A 30 5.72 8.60 -11.18
C HIS A 30 6.13 8.83 -9.73
N TYR A 31 5.76 7.89 -8.87
CA TYR A 31 6.27 7.81 -7.51
C TYR A 31 7.10 6.55 -7.40
N LEU A 32 8.17 6.59 -6.63
CA LEU A 32 8.83 5.37 -6.20
C LEU A 32 8.26 5.02 -4.84
N ILE A 33 7.80 3.79 -4.71
CA ILE A 33 7.13 3.32 -3.51
C ILE A 33 7.78 2.04 -3.01
N ASP A 34 7.69 1.82 -1.72
CA ASP A 34 8.21 0.60 -1.10
C ASP A 34 7.06 -0.31 -0.73
N GLN A 35 7.25 -1.58 -1.01
CA GLN A 35 6.42 -2.67 -0.50
C GLN A 35 4.92 -2.44 -0.69
N PRO A 36 4.45 -2.30 -1.95
CA PRO A 36 3.03 -2.11 -2.17
C PRO A 36 2.22 -3.34 -1.76
N ILE A 37 1.14 -3.10 -1.05
CA ILE A 37 0.25 -4.15 -0.56
C ILE A 37 -1.16 -3.80 -1.00
N SER A 38 -1.84 -4.77 -1.61
CA SER A 38 -3.21 -4.57 -2.06
C SER A 38 -4.16 -4.83 -0.90
N ALA A 39 -5.16 -3.95 -0.79
CA ALA A 39 -6.23 -4.08 0.19
C ALA A 39 -7.45 -4.61 -0.52
N VAL A 40 -7.90 -5.78 -0.12
CA VAL A 40 -9.01 -6.47 -0.77
C VAL A 40 -10.13 -6.68 0.24
N LEU A 41 -11.32 -6.20 -0.10
CA LEU A 41 -12.48 -6.34 0.77
C LEU A 41 -13.13 -7.68 0.49
N GLY A 42 -13.11 -8.55 1.49
CA GLY A 42 -13.72 -9.87 1.40
C GLY A 42 -14.91 -10.01 2.33
N PRO A 43 -15.53 -11.19 2.35
CA PRO A 43 -16.71 -11.40 3.18
C PRO A 43 -16.44 -11.30 4.69
N GLN A 44 -15.20 -11.46 5.09
CA GLN A 44 -14.84 -11.39 6.51
C GLN A 44 -14.04 -10.13 6.84
N GLY A 45 -14.07 -9.14 5.96
CA GLY A 45 -13.40 -7.88 6.19
C GLY A 45 -12.27 -7.64 5.22
N LEU A 46 -11.42 -6.69 5.56
CA LEU A 46 -10.33 -6.26 4.70
C LEU A 46 -9.15 -7.22 4.83
N GLN A 47 -8.63 -7.65 3.69
CA GLN A 47 -7.44 -8.49 3.64
C GLN A 47 -6.32 -7.73 2.96
N LEU A 48 -5.09 -7.95 3.42
CA LEU A 48 -3.91 -7.36 2.81
C LEU A 48 -3.08 -8.46 2.16
N MET A 49 -2.65 -8.21 0.93
CA MET A 49 -1.83 -9.16 0.19
C MET A 49 -0.83 -8.41 -0.67
N PRO A 50 0.32 -9.01 -1.02
CA PRO A 50 1.27 -8.32 -1.87
C PRO A 50 0.64 -7.91 -3.19
N SER A 51 0.94 -6.69 -3.63
CA SER A 51 0.45 -6.21 -4.92
C SER A 51 1.15 -6.92 -6.08
N LEU A 52 2.41 -7.27 -5.88
CA LEU A 52 3.21 -7.98 -6.88
C LEU A 52 3.62 -9.32 -6.30
N PHE A 53 3.17 -10.40 -6.93
CA PHE A 53 3.43 -11.74 -6.40
C PHE A 53 4.82 -12.27 -6.78
N SER A 54 5.38 -11.78 -7.87
CA SER A 54 6.62 -12.33 -8.43
C SER A 54 7.80 -11.39 -8.32
N ALA A 55 7.62 -10.22 -7.73
CA ALA A 55 8.71 -9.27 -7.54
C ALA A 55 9.28 -9.38 -6.13
N LYS A 56 10.50 -8.90 -5.95
CA LYS A 56 11.12 -8.86 -4.63
C LYS A 56 10.40 -7.84 -3.76
N MET A 57 9.99 -8.23 -2.57
CA MET A 57 9.24 -7.36 -1.67
C MET A 57 10.06 -6.18 -1.17
N GLU A 58 11.36 -6.37 -0.98
CA GLU A 58 12.25 -5.32 -0.47
C GLU A 58 12.68 -4.33 -1.55
N GLN A 59 12.21 -4.52 -2.76
CA GLN A 59 12.58 -3.67 -3.88
C GLN A 59 11.66 -2.45 -3.95
N THR A 60 12.23 -1.30 -4.31
CA THR A 60 11.45 -0.10 -4.62
C THR A 60 10.74 -0.30 -5.95
N VAL A 61 9.49 0.09 -6.00
CA VAL A 61 8.62 -0.11 -7.15
C VAL A 61 8.22 1.23 -7.72
N ARG A 62 8.18 1.33 -9.05
CA ARG A 62 7.73 2.52 -9.74
C ARG A 62 6.21 2.44 -9.94
N LEU A 63 5.51 3.48 -9.51
CA LEU A 63 4.07 3.61 -9.72
C LEU A 63 3.82 4.86 -10.55
N ASN A 64 3.31 4.70 -11.75
CA ASN A 64 3.05 5.83 -12.64
C ASN A 64 1.86 6.64 -12.17
N THR A 65 1.95 7.97 -12.26
CA THR A 65 0.89 8.85 -11.74
C THR A 65 -0.44 8.68 -12.47
N GLY A 66 -0.42 8.22 -13.71
CA GLY A 66 -1.65 7.96 -14.45
C GLY A 66 -2.40 6.71 -13.99
N SER A 67 -1.84 5.92 -13.07
CA SER A 67 -2.45 4.66 -12.65
C SER A 67 -3.45 4.83 -11.52
N TRP A 68 -3.50 5.96 -10.83
CA TRP A 68 -4.46 6.16 -9.75
C TRP A 68 -5.33 7.39 -9.99
N ILE A 69 -6.51 7.35 -9.36
CA ILE A 69 -7.48 8.44 -9.44
C ILE A 69 -7.66 9.14 -8.09
N MET A 70 -7.24 8.51 -7.00
CA MET A 70 -7.29 9.09 -5.66
C MET A 70 -6.09 8.61 -4.87
N VAL A 71 -5.61 9.47 -3.97
CA VAL A 71 -4.59 9.10 -3.01
C VAL A 71 -4.92 9.78 -1.69
N ALA A 72 -4.76 9.06 -0.60
CA ALA A 72 -5.07 9.59 0.72
C ALA A 72 -4.18 8.92 1.77
N GLU A 73 -4.08 9.55 2.93
CA GLU A 73 -3.39 8.92 4.04
C GLU A 73 -4.10 7.63 4.43
N THR A 74 -3.31 6.61 4.74
CA THR A 74 -3.87 5.33 5.14
C THR A 74 -4.46 5.44 6.54
N ARG A 75 -5.61 4.82 6.73
CA ARG A 75 -6.29 4.75 8.03
C ARG A 75 -5.35 4.12 9.06
N GLU A 76 -5.39 4.61 10.29
CA GLU A 76 -4.39 4.26 11.29
C GLU A 76 -4.30 2.76 11.56
N ASP A 77 -5.41 2.07 11.69
CA ASP A 77 -5.41 0.63 11.96
C ASP A 77 -4.77 -0.15 10.80
N ILE A 78 -5.07 0.25 9.58
CA ILE A 78 -4.48 -0.39 8.39
C ILE A 78 -3.00 -0.04 8.27
N ARG A 79 -2.64 1.21 8.58
CA ARG A 79 -1.26 1.64 8.57
C ARG A 79 -0.40 0.81 9.52
N ASN A 80 -0.92 0.54 10.71
CA ASN A 80 -0.21 -0.27 11.69
C ASN A 80 -0.02 -1.70 11.19
N SER A 81 -1.03 -2.26 10.55
CA SER A 81 -0.94 -3.60 9.98
C SER A 81 0.05 -3.64 8.83
N TYR A 82 0.08 -2.60 8.01
CA TYR A 82 1.04 -2.48 6.93
C TYR A 82 2.47 -2.45 7.49
N ILE A 83 2.70 -1.68 8.54
CA ILE A 83 4.01 -1.58 9.16
C ILE A 83 4.45 -2.95 9.69
N GLN A 84 3.57 -3.66 10.37
CA GLN A 84 3.88 -4.99 10.87
C GLN A 84 4.21 -5.95 9.73
N ALA A 85 3.43 -5.92 8.68
CA ALA A 85 3.62 -6.82 7.55
C ALA A 85 4.95 -6.56 6.82
N THR A 86 5.38 -5.31 6.77
CA THR A 86 6.55 -4.92 5.98
C THR A 86 7.84 -4.86 6.78
N THR A 87 7.77 -4.84 8.10
CA THR A 87 8.98 -4.82 8.92
C THR A 87 9.44 -6.21 9.34
N GLY A 88 8.59 -7.21 9.16
CA GLY A 88 8.93 -8.57 9.57
C GLY A 88 8.93 -8.79 11.07
N ILE A 89 8.47 -7.82 11.85
CA ILE A 89 8.44 -7.96 13.31
C ILE A 89 7.43 -9.01 13.73
N ALA A 90 6.27 -9.01 13.08
CA ALA A 90 5.23 -9.99 13.34
C ALA A 90 4.60 -10.34 12.02
N PRO A 91 4.76 -11.59 11.54
CA PRO A 91 4.17 -11.95 10.26
C PRO A 91 2.66 -11.82 10.34
N VAL A 92 2.10 -11.14 9.37
CA VAL A 92 0.66 -11.04 9.23
C VAL A 92 0.23 -12.15 8.30
N THR A 93 -0.26 -13.22 8.88
CA THR A 93 -0.64 -14.40 8.11
C THR A 93 -2.13 -14.51 7.92
N LYS A 94 -2.88 -13.58 8.45
CA LYS A 94 -4.33 -13.60 8.32
C LYS A 94 -4.82 -12.23 7.98
N GLN A 95 -6.07 -12.22 7.57
CA GLN A 95 -6.70 -10.97 7.19
C GLN A 95 -6.78 -10.01 8.37
N ILE A 96 -6.81 -8.75 8.04
CA ILE A 96 -7.02 -7.70 9.00
C ILE A 96 -8.50 -7.63 9.28
N ILE A 97 -8.85 -7.73 10.52
CA ILE A 97 -10.23 -7.57 10.92
C ILE A 97 -10.43 -6.11 11.26
N THR A 98 -11.15 -5.44 10.40
CA THR A 98 -11.49 -4.06 10.62
C THR A 98 -12.93 -4.04 11.04
N GLY A 99 -13.08 -4.04 12.28
CA GLY A 99 -14.44 -4.06 12.84
C GLY A 99 -15.11 -2.78 12.60
#